data_2a6bf3684e972c9706be26c57b0c700a
#
_entry.id   2a6bf3684e972c9706be26c57b0c700a
#
_cell.length_a   1.000
_cell.length_b   1.000
_cell.length_c   1.000
_cell.angle_alpha   90.00
_cell.angle_beta   90.00
_cell.angle_gamma   90.00
#
_symmetry.space_group_name_H-M   'P 1'
#
loop_
_entity.id
_entity.type
_entity.pdbx_description
1 polymer ?
#
loop_
_entity_poly.entity_id
_entity_poly.type
_entity_poly.pdbx_seq_one_letter_code
_entity_poly.pdbx_strand_id
1 'polypeptide(L)'
;MERRINKAAGADAVIRFRQFQEPVFLDRESGVLILHWARQIGKSYTFSAWAVDRLLTQLQRYDTWLITVLSNSRDNGAEFVIKAQEVCNKLGVVMDSSDDSPDLTYDNMRMEVRVTLTVAGRARVGRIKVLAANPRTARGFSGDLILDEFGFHEDSNAIWEAAEPILSANPEFLCRIASTGNGKHNMFYRMVAGSGPDDGTIFISTAGFKICRVTRTAAWKMGVKIYDPNTREPITPDEARRKALDKRAYDQNYECKFADENMALLTHELIQQAIRDGIPIDEQKWSAVSMARMYRAEGQLFLGGDIGRNRDITVFAVLEKIGVSKKVIALLRMSGMRLPAQQVQLDLICSLPKFRRSCIDMTGIGLGLVEYAQEKWGDYKVAGVNFSTTEPISDKIRAEGRKTETARVTEIMATDLLGVFEDKSITIEVELDADGFDDLRKPEKITSPGGRVSIAAVRDEAGHADHFWAFALAIRAAGPNTGIFAFSRIPQPESQPRLNSRVFGMGKLKPGVFA
;
A
#
# COMPACT_ATOMS: atom_id res chain seq x y z
N MET A 1 16.11 1.48 41.01
CA MET A 1 16.26 1.36 39.55
C MET A 1 15.57 2.46 38.78
N GLU A 2 14.29 2.78 39.04
CA GLU A 2 13.56 3.94 38.44
C GLU A 2 14.30 5.29 38.55
N ARG A 3 14.99 5.56 39.68
CA ARG A 3 15.78 6.77 39.85
C ARG A 3 17.02 6.89 38.96
N ARG A 4 17.57 5.78 38.42
CA ARG A 4 18.77 5.81 37.58
C ARG A 4 18.47 5.96 36.10
N ILE A 5 17.33 5.43 35.63
CA ILE A 5 16.88 5.62 34.25
C ILE A 5 16.25 7.00 34.06
N ASN A 6 15.47 7.48 35.04
CA ASN A 6 14.85 8.82 35.01
C ASN A 6 15.79 10.01 35.31
N LYS A 7 17.04 9.77 35.79
CA LYS A 7 18.04 10.86 35.91
C LYS A 7 18.67 11.26 34.57
N ALA A 8 18.20 10.73 33.48
CA ALA A 8 18.88 10.75 32.19
C ALA A 8 18.53 11.94 31.27
N ALA A 9 18.11 13.07 31.80
CA ALA A 9 18.07 14.32 31.02
C ALA A 9 19.46 15.02 30.91
N GLY A 10 20.53 14.39 31.42
CA GLY A 10 21.89 14.91 31.42
C GLY A 10 22.87 14.11 30.53
N ALA A 11 24.09 14.62 30.38
CA ALA A 11 25.16 14.07 29.53
C ALA A 11 25.55 12.61 29.81
N ASP A 12 25.15 12.04 30.96
CA ASP A 12 25.51 10.71 31.45
C ASP A 12 24.45 9.61 31.27
N ALA A 13 23.44 9.85 30.43
CA ALA A 13 22.40 8.86 30.17
C ALA A 13 22.95 7.67 29.37
N VAL A 14 22.82 6.45 29.91
CA VAL A 14 23.29 5.19 29.29
C VAL A 14 22.50 4.89 28.01
N ILE A 15 21.20 5.21 28.01
CA ILE A 15 20.32 5.10 26.85
C ILE A 15 19.72 6.48 26.59
N ARG A 16 19.90 6.98 25.37
CA ARG A 16 19.33 8.26 24.95
C ARG A 16 18.14 8.00 24.02
N PHE A 17 16.98 8.51 24.41
CA PHE A 17 15.77 8.48 23.60
C PHE A 17 15.55 9.83 22.89
N ARG A 18 14.92 9.75 21.73
CA ARG A 18 14.34 10.91 21.08
C ARG A 18 13.06 11.32 21.81
N GLN A 19 12.65 12.55 21.67
CA GLN A 19 11.48 13.12 22.37
C GLN A 19 10.23 12.25 22.26
N PHE A 20 9.95 11.65 21.10
CA PHE A 20 8.78 10.79 20.87
C PHE A 20 8.98 9.34 21.36
N GLN A 21 10.20 8.90 21.66
CA GLN A 21 10.47 7.55 22.16
C GLN A 21 10.30 7.46 23.68
N GLU A 22 10.62 8.53 24.38
CA GLU A 22 10.60 8.56 25.84
C GLU A 22 9.20 8.28 26.44
N PRO A 23 8.09 8.90 26.00
CA PRO A 23 6.75 8.62 26.54
C PRO A 23 6.34 7.15 26.35
N VAL A 24 6.72 6.56 25.21
CA VAL A 24 6.43 5.14 24.92
C VAL A 24 7.25 4.22 25.82
N PHE A 25 8.54 4.51 26.00
CA PHE A 25 9.41 3.74 26.89
C PHE A 25 8.93 3.80 28.35
N LEU A 26 8.45 4.95 28.80
CA LEU A 26 7.98 5.16 30.18
C LEU A 26 6.56 4.65 30.42
N ASP A 27 5.79 4.32 29.39
CA ASP A 27 4.43 3.79 29.58
C ASP A 27 4.44 2.41 30.25
N ARG A 28 3.85 2.33 31.43
CA ARG A 28 3.71 1.13 32.25
C ARG A 28 2.23 0.73 32.49
N GLU A 29 1.31 1.57 32.08
CA GLU A 29 -0.11 1.44 32.41
C GLU A 29 -0.95 0.91 31.25
N SER A 30 -0.49 1.12 30.01
CA SER A 30 -1.24 0.69 28.83
C SER A 30 -1.14 -0.82 28.64
N GLY A 31 -2.25 -1.53 28.77
CA GLY A 31 -2.32 -2.96 28.46
C GLY A 31 -1.86 -3.23 27.02
N VAL A 32 -2.39 -2.45 26.07
CA VAL A 32 -1.94 -2.46 24.66
C VAL A 32 -1.53 -1.05 24.25
N LEU A 33 -0.31 -0.90 23.73
CA LEU A 33 0.19 0.34 23.16
C LEU A 33 0.73 0.07 21.75
N ILE A 34 0.28 0.86 20.78
CA ILE A 34 0.59 0.68 19.36
C ILE A 34 1.43 1.83 18.83
N LEU A 35 2.57 1.52 18.21
CA LEU A 35 3.42 2.48 17.49
C LEU A 35 3.10 2.44 16.00
N HIS A 36 2.39 3.43 15.52
CA HIS A 36 2.22 3.69 14.10
C HIS A 36 3.25 4.75 13.68
N TRP A 37 4.48 4.32 13.48
CA TRP A 37 5.62 5.19 13.22
C TRP A 37 6.18 5.00 11.81
N ALA A 38 6.70 6.08 11.25
CA ALA A 38 7.47 6.05 10.02
C ALA A 38 8.61 5.01 10.05
N ARG A 39 9.06 4.58 8.89
CA ARG A 39 10.24 3.69 8.80
C ARG A 39 11.48 4.38 9.33
N GLN A 40 12.38 3.58 9.93
CA GLN A 40 13.74 3.96 10.36
C GLN A 40 13.81 5.08 11.40
N ILE A 41 12.77 5.33 12.17
CA ILE A 41 12.81 6.28 13.28
C ILE A 41 13.01 5.63 14.67
N GLY A 42 13.22 4.31 14.71
CA GLY A 42 13.66 3.60 15.91
C GLY A 42 12.59 2.79 16.65
N LYS A 43 11.54 2.29 15.99
CA LYS A 43 10.50 1.42 16.58
C LYS A 43 11.09 0.25 17.37
N SER A 44 11.79 -0.65 16.67
CA SER A 44 12.33 -1.88 17.26
C SER A 44 13.36 -1.60 18.35
N TYR A 45 14.15 -0.51 18.23
CA TYR A 45 15.07 -0.09 19.30
C TYR A 45 14.30 0.31 20.58
N THR A 46 13.23 1.11 20.45
CA THR A 46 12.41 1.53 21.59
C THR A 46 11.79 0.34 22.30
N PHE A 47 11.28 -0.63 21.54
CA PHE A 47 10.68 -1.84 22.11
C PHE A 47 11.69 -2.82 22.67
N SER A 48 12.90 -2.91 22.10
CA SER A 48 13.98 -3.71 22.67
C SER A 48 14.40 -3.13 24.03
N ALA A 49 14.52 -1.80 24.13
CA ALA A 49 14.83 -1.14 25.39
C ALA A 49 13.70 -1.31 26.42
N TRP A 50 12.45 -1.15 25.99
CA TRP A 50 11.29 -1.40 26.83
C TRP A 50 11.25 -2.85 27.34
N ALA A 51 11.50 -3.83 26.47
CA ALA A 51 11.51 -5.25 26.83
C ALA A 51 12.54 -5.58 27.89
N VAL A 52 13.76 -5.07 27.76
CA VAL A 52 14.83 -5.29 28.74
C VAL A 52 14.48 -4.65 30.08
N ASP A 53 14.03 -3.39 30.09
CA ASP A 53 13.64 -2.69 31.31
C ASP A 53 12.43 -3.37 31.98
N ARG A 54 11.44 -3.77 31.20
CA ARG A 54 10.26 -4.52 31.67
C ARG A 54 10.68 -5.83 32.31
N LEU A 55 11.56 -6.59 31.65
CA LEU A 55 12.05 -7.86 32.15
C LEU A 55 12.74 -7.70 33.50
N LEU A 56 13.69 -6.77 33.63
CA LEU A 56 14.41 -6.47 34.85
C LEU A 56 13.47 -6.00 35.98
N THR A 57 12.46 -5.21 35.65
CA THR A 57 11.46 -4.74 36.61
C THR A 57 10.61 -5.89 37.14
N GLN A 58 10.15 -6.78 36.28
CA GLN A 58 9.32 -7.92 36.68
C GLN A 58 10.10 -8.97 37.48
N LEU A 59 11.38 -9.15 37.19
CA LEU A 59 12.25 -10.03 37.98
C LEU A 59 12.51 -9.53 39.41
N GLN A 60 12.20 -8.27 39.74
CA GLN A 60 12.20 -7.82 41.15
C GLN A 60 11.02 -8.42 41.94
N ARG A 61 9.96 -8.87 41.25
CA ARG A 61 8.70 -9.35 41.87
C ARG A 61 8.46 -10.85 41.66
N TYR A 62 8.84 -11.39 40.49
CA TYR A 62 8.55 -12.75 40.03
C TYR A 62 9.84 -13.56 39.83
N ASP A 63 9.78 -14.86 40.13
CA ASP A 63 10.94 -15.76 39.95
C ASP A 63 11.24 -16.04 38.49
N THR A 64 10.23 -15.96 37.62
CA THR A 64 10.39 -16.08 36.18
C THR A 64 9.51 -15.07 35.44
N TRP A 65 9.99 -14.57 34.32
CA TRP A 65 9.20 -13.71 33.42
C TRP A 65 9.55 -13.98 31.96
N LEU A 66 8.53 -13.96 31.09
CA LEU A 66 8.69 -14.16 29.65
C LEU A 66 8.13 -12.97 28.89
N ILE A 67 8.92 -12.49 27.91
CA ILE A 67 8.48 -11.56 26.87
C ILE A 67 8.61 -12.29 25.55
N THR A 68 7.49 -12.48 24.85
CA THR A 68 7.46 -13.09 23.52
C THR A 68 7.42 -12.02 22.45
N VAL A 69 8.29 -12.10 21.46
CA VAL A 69 8.34 -11.19 20.31
C VAL A 69 7.93 -11.98 19.08
N LEU A 70 6.88 -11.57 18.40
CA LEU A 70 6.49 -12.11 17.11
C LEU A 70 6.94 -11.15 16.02
N SER A 71 7.78 -11.62 15.11
CA SER A 71 8.31 -10.87 13.98
C SER A 71 7.87 -11.49 12.66
N ASN A 72 7.66 -10.65 11.64
CA ASN A 72 7.24 -11.08 10.30
C ASN A 72 8.30 -11.95 9.57
N SER A 73 9.57 -11.86 9.96
CA SER A 73 10.65 -12.68 9.41
C SER A 73 11.67 -13.06 10.48
N ARG A 74 12.45 -14.12 10.19
CA ARG A 74 13.55 -14.55 11.06
C ARG A 74 14.63 -13.48 11.17
N ASP A 75 14.94 -12.79 10.07
CA ASP A 75 16.00 -11.79 10.04
C ASP A 75 15.62 -10.53 10.85
N ASN A 76 14.38 -10.06 10.74
CA ASN A 76 13.88 -8.97 11.58
C ASN A 76 13.86 -9.37 13.06
N GLY A 77 13.54 -10.62 13.35
CA GLY A 77 13.63 -11.18 14.70
C GLY A 77 15.06 -11.19 15.24
N ALA A 78 16.05 -11.58 14.44
CA ALA A 78 17.46 -11.55 14.80
C ALA A 78 17.92 -10.13 15.14
N GLU A 79 17.53 -9.14 14.32
CA GLU A 79 17.80 -7.73 14.58
C GLU A 79 17.22 -7.23 15.91
N PHE A 80 16.02 -7.72 16.28
CA PHE A 80 15.42 -7.38 17.58
C PHE A 80 16.25 -7.93 18.73
N VAL A 81 16.71 -9.19 18.63
CA VAL A 81 17.58 -9.84 19.62
C VAL A 81 18.88 -9.08 19.79
N ILE A 82 19.55 -8.69 18.68
CA ILE A 82 20.81 -7.91 18.70
C ILE A 82 20.58 -6.58 19.43
N LYS A 83 19.52 -5.86 19.14
CA LYS A 83 19.19 -4.59 19.80
C LYS A 83 18.90 -4.78 21.30
N ALA A 84 18.19 -5.84 21.68
CA ALA A 84 17.95 -6.16 23.08
C ALA A 84 19.27 -6.50 23.81
N GLN A 85 20.18 -7.23 23.17
CA GLN A 85 21.50 -7.54 23.70
C GLN A 85 22.36 -6.26 23.87
N GLU A 86 22.36 -5.36 22.88
CA GLU A 86 23.05 -4.07 23.01
C GLU A 86 22.55 -3.25 24.21
N VAL A 87 21.23 -3.26 24.45
CA VAL A 87 20.64 -2.60 25.62
C VAL A 87 21.10 -3.26 26.91
N CYS A 88 21.07 -4.60 27.00
CA CYS A 88 21.58 -5.35 28.14
C CYS A 88 23.04 -5.04 28.43
N ASN A 89 23.90 -5.04 27.40
CA ASN A 89 25.31 -4.74 27.53
C ASN A 89 25.55 -3.32 28.05
N LYS A 90 24.80 -2.33 27.55
CA LYS A 90 24.88 -0.94 28.04
C LYS A 90 24.48 -0.83 29.51
N LEU A 91 23.45 -1.56 29.92
CA LEU A 91 23.02 -1.60 31.31
C LEU A 91 23.98 -2.38 32.20
N GLY A 92 24.59 -3.47 31.71
CA GLY A 92 25.61 -4.26 32.39
C GLY A 92 26.83 -3.45 32.75
N VAL A 93 27.32 -2.62 31.83
CA VAL A 93 28.47 -1.69 32.10
C VAL A 93 28.19 -0.74 33.28
N VAL A 94 26.92 -0.37 33.50
CA VAL A 94 26.52 0.52 34.63
C VAL A 94 26.32 -0.28 35.91
N MET A 95 26.04 -1.58 35.84
CA MET A 95 25.72 -2.46 36.98
C MET A 95 26.95 -3.21 37.52
N ASP A 96 28.06 -3.16 36.84
CA ASP A 96 29.32 -3.87 37.16
C ASP A 96 29.96 -3.43 38.50
N SER A 97 29.35 -2.50 39.21
CA SER A 97 29.82 -2.00 40.51
C SER A 97 28.98 -2.49 41.72
N SER A 98 28.05 -3.43 41.53
CA SER A 98 27.23 -3.99 42.60
C SER A 98 27.12 -5.52 42.49
N ASP A 99 27.10 -6.21 43.64
CA ASP A 99 26.97 -7.68 43.76
C ASP A 99 25.72 -8.29 43.11
N ASP A 100 24.82 -7.45 42.61
CA ASP A 100 23.55 -7.82 41.98
C ASP A 100 23.57 -7.69 40.45
N SER A 101 24.74 -7.84 39.80
CA SER A 101 24.89 -7.79 38.33
C SER A 101 24.07 -8.92 37.69
N PRO A 102 23.21 -8.63 36.68
CA PRO A 102 22.49 -9.67 35.95
C PRO A 102 23.45 -10.52 35.13
N ASP A 103 23.35 -11.84 35.25
CA ASP A 103 24.03 -12.76 34.36
C ASP A 103 23.27 -12.86 33.03
N LEU A 104 23.96 -12.56 31.93
CA LEU A 104 23.40 -12.47 30.58
C LEU A 104 23.89 -13.66 29.74
N THR A 105 22.98 -14.50 29.33
CA THR A 105 23.27 -15.54 28.34
C THR A 105 22.47 -15.31 27.06
N TYR A 106 23.14 -15.54 25.94
CA TYR A 106 22.65 -15.29 24.63
C TYR A 106 22.69 -16.57 23.77
N ASP A 107 21.59 -16.95 23.18
CA ASP A 107 21.50 -18.12 22.29
C ASP A 107 20.99 -17.70 20.91
N ASN A 108 21.92 -17.52 19.96
CA ASN A 108 21.63 -17.17 18.57
C ASN A 108 20.79 -18.23 17.85
N MET A 109 20.98 -19.51 18.19
CA MET A 109 20.24 -20.58 17.53
C MET A 109 18.77 -20.60 17.94
N ARG A 110 18.49 -20.19 19.17
CA ARG A 110 17.12 -20.14 19.72
C ARG A 110 16.45 -18.77 19.62
N MET A 111 17.14 -17.74 19.13
CA MET A 111 16.62 -16.38 19.07
C MET A 111 16.10 -15.90 20.45
N GLU A 112 16.90 -16.06 21.49
CA GLU A 112 16.52 -15.78 22.87
C GLU A 112 17.61 -14.99 23.60
N VAL A 113 17.20 -13.97 24.36
CA VAL A 113 18.02 -13.30 25.37
C VAL A 113 17.53 -13.78 26.73
N ARG A 114 18.44 -14.31 27.53
CA ARG A 114 18.16 -14.76 28.90
C ARG A 114 18.91 -13.86 29.89
N VAL A 115 18.18 -13.41 30.91
CA VAL A 115 18.71 -12.60 32.00
C VAL A 115 18.49 -13.35 33.30
N THR A 116 19.55 -13.59 34.05
CA THR A 116 19.47 -14.12 35.41
C THR A 116 19.80 -13.00 36.39
N LEU A 117 18.88 -12.74 37.33
CA LEU A 117 19.05 -11.71 38.36
C LEU A 117 18.98 -12.36 39.73
N THR A 118 19.96 -12.12 40.58
CA THR A 118 19.91 -12.57 41.99
C THR A 118 19.21 -11.51 42.83
N VAL A 119 18.08 -11.88 43.44
CA VAL A 119 17.28 -11.00 44.30
C VAL A 119 17.14 -11.70 45.67
N ALA A 120 17.62 -11.06 46.71
CA ALA A 120 17.60 -11.62 48.07
C ALA A 120 18.17 -13.06 48.17
N GLY A 121 19.28 -13.31 47.44
CA GLY A 121 19.95 -14.60 47.41
C GLY A 121 19.27 -15.70 46.56
N ARG A 122 18.22 -15.37 45.80
CA ARG A 122 17.53 -16.29 44.89
C ARG A 122 17.75 -15.88 43.45
N ALA A 123 18.14 -16.83 42.61
CA ALA A 123 18.27 -16.61 41.16
C ALA A 123 16.87 -16.56 40.52
N ARG A 124 16.58 -15.50 39.79
CA ARG A 124 15.36 -15.29 39.02
C ARG A 124 15.69 -15.19 37.54
N VAL A 125 14.91 -15.83 36.69
CA VAL A 125 15.24 -15.97 35.27
C VAL A 125 14.19 -15.33 34.41
N GLY A 126 14.61 -14.35 33.60
CA GLY A 126 13.79 -13.70 32.59
C GLY A 126 14.23 -14.07 31.19
N ARG A 127 13.30 -14.09 30.25
CA ARG A 127 13.59 -14.41 28.84
C ARG A 127 12.88 -13.47 27.91
N ILE A 128 13.59 -12.99 26.90
CA ILE A 128 13.01 -12.35 25.70
C ILE A 128 13.19 -13.35 24.56
N LYS A 129 12.09 -13.94 24.11
CA LYS A 129 12.09 -14.98 23.07
C LYS A 129 11.45 -14.46 21.81
N VAL A 130 12.20 -14.54 20.70
CA VAL A 130 11.72 -14.11 19.38
C VAL A 130 11.29 -15.31 18.55
N LEU A 131 10.13 -15.21 17.95
CA LEU A 131 9.52 -16.26 17.15
C LEU A 131 9.02 -15.70 15.82
N ALA A 132 9.00 -16.54 14.80
CA ALA A 132 8.29 -16.23 13.57
C ALA A 132 6.78 -16.06 13.85
N ALA A 133 6.18 -15.04 13.28
CA ALA A 133 4.77 -14.73 13.44
C ALA A 133 3.91 -15.83 12.79
N ASN A 134 3.32 -16.66 13.64
CA ASN A 134 2.43 -17.74 13.24
C ASN A 134 1.33 -17.88 14.32
N PRO A 135 0.04 -18.03 13.95
CA PRO A 135 -1.06 -18.19 14.92
C PRO A 135 -0.87 -19.37 15.88
N ARG A 136 -0.19 -20.45 15.46
CA ARG A 136 0.11 -21.61 16.32
C ARG A 136 1.16 -21.28 17.37
N THR A 137 2.20 -20.51 17.00
CA THR A 137 3.24 -20.09 17.95
C THR A 137 2.74 -19.04 18.93
N ALA A 138 1.80 -18.17 18.53
CA ALA A 138 1.22 -17.16 19.42
C ALA A 138 0.46 -17.78 20.60
N ARG A 139 -0.20 -18.94 20.44
CA ARG A 139 -1.01 -19.61 21.48
C ARG A 139 -0.20 -20.31 22.57
N GLY A 140 1.10 -20.51 22.38
CA GLY A 140 1.92 -21.38 23.24
C GLY A 140 2.61 -20.69 24.42
N PHE A 141 2.43 -19.38 24.62
CA PHE A 141 3.20 -18.62 25.60
C PHE A 141 2.30 -17.76 26.50
N SER A 142 2.72 -17.64 27.77
CA SER A 142 2.09 -16.73 28.76
C SER A 142 3.14 -15.72 29.19
N GLY A 143 2.84 -14.42 29.08
CA GLY A 143 3.75 -13.34 29.41
C GLY A 143 3.44 -12.07 28.60
N ASP A 144 4.35 -11.11 28.67
CA ASP A 144 4.25 -9.91 27.84
C ASP A 144 4.44 -10.26 26.34
N LEU A 145 3.85 -9.47 25.45
CA LEU A 145 3.85 -9.72 24.02
C LEU A 145 4.35 -8.48 23.25
N ILE A 146 5.19 -8.71 22.26
CA ILE A 146 5.59 -7.69 21.30
C ILE A 146 5.27 -8.20 19.89
N LEU A 147 4.51 -7.42 19.12
CA LEU A 147 4.21 -7.67 17.72
C LEU A 147 5.01 -6.65 16.89
N ASP A 148 6.16 -7.06 16.37
CA ASP A 148 7.02 -6.19 15.57
C ASP A 148 6.69 -6.33 14.08
N GLU A 149 6.57 -5.19 13.38
CA GLU A 149 6.11 -5.06 11.99
C GLU A 149 4.76 -5.77 11.73
N PHE A 150 3.81 -5.59 12.66
CA PHE A 150 2.54 -6.32 12.71
C PHE A 150 1.67 -6.17 11.46
N GLY A 151 1.71 -5.01 10.78
CA GLY A 151 1.00 -4.80 9.51
C GLY A 151 1.48 -5.69 8.36
N PHE A 152 2.68 -6.29 8.50
CA PHE A 152 3.29 -7.16 7.49
C PHE A 152 3.22 -8.66 7.84
N HIS A 153 2.53 -9.01 8.91
CA HIS A 153 2.28 -10.43 9.22
C HIS A 153 1.28 -11.01 8.21
N GLU A 154 1.55 -12.21 7.71
CA GLU A 154 0.76 -12.87 6.66
C GLU A 154 -0.72 -13.00 7.05
N ASP A 155 -1.00 -13.36 8.30
CA ASP A 155 -2.36 -13.38 8.86
C ASP A 155 -2.40 -12.66 10.22
N SER A 156 -2.40 -11.33 10.17
CA SER A 156 -2.44 -10.50 11.37
C SER A 156 -3.75 -10.64 12.17
N ASN A 157 -4.86 -11.04 11.52
CA ASN A 157 -6.13 -11.28 12.20
C ASN A 157 -6.03 -12.52 13.09
N ALA A 158 -5.61 -13.66 12.53
CA ALA A 158 -5.46 -14.90 13.29
C ALA A 158 -4.37 -14.81 14.38
N ILE A 159 -3.33 -14.00 14.16
CA ILE A 159 -2.31 -13.74 15.19
C ILE A 159 -2.90 -12.94 16.34
N TRP A 160 -3.70 -11.91 16.07
CA TRP A 160 -4.36 -11.14 17.11
C TRP A 160 -5.36 -11.98 17.91
N GLU A 161 -6.20 -12.78 17.23
CA GLU A 161 -7.13 -13.71 17.86
C GLU A 161 -6.43 -14.75 18.77
N ALA A 162 -5.18 -15.09 18.45
CA ALA A 162 -4.36 -15.98 19.27
C ALA A 162 -3.68 -15.25 20.46
N ALA A 163 -3.39 -13.97 20.31
CA ALA A 163 -2.67 -13.14 21.28
C ALA A 163 -3.58 -12.53 22.36
N GLU A 164 -4.78 -12.08 21.99
CA GLU A 164 -5.71 -11.40 22.89
C GLU A 164 -6.06 -12.22 24.13
N PRO A 165 -6.34 -13.54 24.06
CA PRO A 165 -6.61 -14.35 25.24
C PRO A 165 -5.45 -14.43 26.24
N ILE A 166 -4.20 -14.29 25.78
CA ILE A 166 -3.02 -14.26 26.67
C ILE A 166 -3.06 -13.01 27.54
N LEU A 167 -3.39 -11.87 26.92
CA LEU A 167 -3.44 -10.57 27.61
C LEU A 167 -4.64 -10.49 28.58
N SER A 168 -5.77 -11.07 28.22
CA SER A 168 -6.97 -11.08 29.03
C SER A 168 -6.87 -12.04 30.24
N ALA A 169 -5.95 -13.02 30.18
CA ALA A 169 -5.77 -14.00 31.25
C ALA A 169 -5.04 -13.46 32.50
N ASN A 170 -4.23 -12.40 32.33
CA ASN A 170 -3.48 -11.83 33.46
C ASN A 170 -3.32 -10.30 33.28
N PRO A 171 -3.79 -9.47 34.22
CA PRO A 171 -3.73 -8.01 34.17
C PRO A 171 -2.29 -7.45 34.21
N GLU A 172 -1.30 -8.26 34.60
CA GLU A 172 0.11 -7.85 34.56
C GLU A 172 0.74 -7.97 33.16
N PHE A 173 0.11 -8.69 32.22
CA PHE A 173 0.67 -8.86 30.88
C PHE A 173 0.36 -7.65 30.00
N LEU A 174 1.39 -7.16 29.32
CA LEU A 174 1.33 -5.99 28.46
C LEU A 174 1.64 -6.38 27.00
N CYS A 175 1.00 -5.69 26.08
CA CYS A 175 1.26 -5.84 24.67
C CYS A 175 1.84 -4.54 24.06
N ARG A 176 2.84 -4.69 23.22
CA ARG A 176 3.46 -3.61 22.46
C ARG A 176 3.44 -3.98 20.98
N ILE A 177 2.82 -3.14 20.16
CA ILE A 177 2.66 -3.38 18.72
C ILE A 177 3.37 -2.28 17.96
N ALA A 178 4.19 -2.62 16.96
CA ALA A 178 4.84 -1.65 16.09
C ALA A 178 4.65 -2.03 14.63
N SER A 179 4.34 -1.05 13.79
CA SER A 179 4.39 -1.21 12.33
C SER A 179 4.40 0.12 11.61
N THR A 180 4.77 0.08 10.33
CA THR A 180 4.31 1.05 9.31
C THR A 180 3.00 0.57 8.70
N GLY A 181 2.32 1.42 7.94
CA GLY A 181 1.16 1.02 7.16
C GLY A 181 1.50 -0.06 6.12
N ASN A 182 0.57 -0.97 5.87
CA ASN A 182 0.65 -1.99 4.82
C ASN A 182 -0.76 -2.26 4.29
N GLY A 183 -1.29 -1.33 3.47
CA GLY A 183 -2.67 -1.40 3.00
C GLY A 183 -3.73 -1.35 4.11
N LYS A 184 -5.00 -1.54 3.75
CA LYS A 184 -6.14 -1.43 4.67
C LYS A 184 -6.76 -2.78 5.09
N HIS A 185 -6.23 -3.92 4.64
CA HIS A 185 -6.87 -5.24 4.79
C HIS A 185 -6.35 -6.07 5.98
N ASN A 186 -5.55 -5.48 6.88
CA ASN A 186 -4.94 -6.17 8.01
C ASN A 186 -5.46 -5.67 9.37
N MET A 187 -5.19 -6.43 10.42
CA MET A 187 -5.62 -6.07 11.78
C MET A 187 -4.96 -4.78 12.27
N PHE A 188 -3.70 -4.52 11.90
CA PHE A 188 -3.02 -3.30 12.28
C PHE A 188 -3.77 -2.04 11.82
N TYR A 189 -4.23 -2.01 10.55
CA TYR A 189 -5.07 -0.92 10.06
C TYR A 189 -6.33 -0.74 10.91
N ARG A 190 -7.06 -1.84 11.19
CA ARG A 190 -8.29 -1.76 11.99
C ARG A 190 -8.05 -1.17 13.38
N MET A 191 -6.91 -1.48 14.00
CA MET A 191 -6.54 -0.97 15.32
C MET A 191 -6.19 0.53 15.30
N VAL A 192 -5.50 1.02 14.23
CA VAL A 192 -4.94 2.37 14.20
C VAL A 192 -5.72 3.34 13.30
N ALA A 193 -6.76 2.87 12.60
CA ALA A 193 -7.59 3.70 11.73
C ALA A 193 -8.21 4.87 12.50
N GLY A 194 -8.38 5.98 11.77
CA GLY A 194 -8.95 7.20 12.30
C GLY A 194 -7.97 8.35 12.40
N SER A 195 -8.52 9.56 12.61
CA SER A 195 -7.76 10.79 12.80
C SER A 195 -7.18 10.86 14.22
N GLY A 196 -6.03 11.50 14.34
CA GLY A 196 -5.36 11.72 15.63
C GLY A 196 -4.02 12.41 15.41
N PRO A 197 -3.36 12.87 16.49
CA PRO A 197 -2.05 13.51 16.39
C PRO A 197 -1.01 12.58 15.77
N ASP A 198 -0.02 13.14 15.10
CA ASP A 198 1.06 12.43 14.42
C ASP A 198 2.47 12.85 14.91
N ASP A 199 2.52 13.55 16.03
CA ASP A 199 3.70 14.14 16.66
C ASP A 199 4.28 13.33 17.84
N GLY A 200 3.79 12.13 18.07
CA GLY A 200 4.22 11.29 19.20
C GLY A 200 3.32 11.39 20.43
N THR A 201 2.31 12.25 20.42
CA THR A 201 1.28 12.28 21.46
C THR A 201 0.49 10.98 21.46
N ILE A 202 0.33 10.36 22.63
CA ILE A 202 -0.48 9.14 22.77
C ILE A 202 -1.97 9.51 22.80
N PHE A 203 -2.76 8.86 21.96
CA PHE A 203 -4.21 9.06 21.84
C PHE A 203 -4.96 7.72 21.74
N ILE A 204 -6.28 7.76 21.80
CA ILE A 204 -7.13 6.56 21.67
C ILE A 204 -7.71 6.54 20.25
N SER A 205 -7.53 5.44 19.52
CA SER A 205 -8.12 5.24 18.19
C SER A 205 -9.64 5.02 18.25
N THR A 206 -10.28 5.04 17.09
CA THR A 206 -11.72 4.71 16.97
C THR A 206 -12.03 3.27 17.40
N ALA A 207 -11.03 2.37 17.35
CA ALA A 207 -11.14 0.99 17.84
C ALA A 207 -10.84 0.84 19.34
N GLY A 208 -10.56 1.94 20.05
CA GLY A 208 -10.33 1.94 21.51
C GLY A 208 -8.90 1.63 21.95
N PHE A 209 -7.93 1.52 21.04
CA PHE A 209 -6.53 1.25 21.37
C PHE A 209 -5.75 2.54 21.60
N LYS A 210 -4.79 2.51 22.55
CA LYS A 210 -3.81 3.58 22.73
C LYS A 210 -2.77 3.53 21.61
N ILE A 211 -2.59 4.66 20.93
CA ILE A 211 -1.71 4.79 19.76
C ILE A 211 -0.76 5.95 19.98
N CYS A 212 0.50 5.73 19.65
CA CYS A 212 1.49 6.76 19.42
C CYS A 212 1.79 6.78 17.92
N ARG A 213 1.42 7.87 17.23
CA ARG A 213 1.71 8.04 15.79
C ARG A 213 2.82 9.05 15.61
N VAL A 214 3.79 8.70 14.76
CA VAL A 214 4.91 9.61 14.41
C VAL A 214 5.21 9.51 12.92
N THR A 215 4.92 10.56 12.19
CA THR A 215 5.29 10.70 10.77
C THR A 215 6.76 11.07 10.63
N ARG A 216 7.33 10.87 9.43
CA ARG A 216 8.69 11.36 9.10
C ARG A 216 8.77 12.88 9.24
N THR A 217 7.74 13.58 8.80
CA THR A 217 7.63 15.05 8.92
C THR A 217 7.68 15.49 10.38
N ALA A 218 6.93 14.84 11.27
CA ALA A 218 6.97 15.12 12.70
C ALA A 218 8.34 14.77 13.33
N ALA A 219 8.88 13.61 13.01
CA ALA A 219 10.21 13.20 13.49
C ALA A 219 11.31 14.17 13.03
N TRP A 220 11.24 14.67 11.79
CA TRP A 220 12.17 15.67 11.26
C TRP A 220 12.10 16.98 12.05
N LYS A 221 10.91 17.47 12.37
CA LYS A 221 10.72 18.65 13.24
C LYS A 221 11.33 18.45 14.64
N MET A 222 11.35 17.20 15.13
CA MET A 222 11.98 16.80 16.39
C MET A 222 13.48 16.43 16.24
N GLY A 223 14.12 16.83 15.13
CA GLY A 223 15.56 16.72 14.93
C GLY A 223 16.06 15.45 14.26
N VAL A 224 15.19 14.58 13.73
CA VAL A 224 15.61 13.44 12.92
C VAL A 224 16.04 13.91 11.54
N LYS A 225 17.29 13.69 11.18
CA LYS A 225 17.82 14.11 9.87
C LYS A 225 17.40 13.13 8.78
N ILE A 226 17.11 13.67 7.59
CA ILE A 226 16.82 12.95 6.35
C ILE A 226 17.90 13.31 5.34
N TYR A 227 18.39 12.34 4.60
CA TYR A 227 19.42 12.55 3.59
C TYR A 227 18.93 12.05 2.22
N ASP A 228 19.32 12.76 1.19
CA ASP A 228 19.16 12.31 -0.19
C ASP A 228 20.05 11.10 -0.43
N PRO A 229 19.52 9.96 -0.93
CA PRO A 229 20.30 8.75 -1.14
C PRO A 229 21.42 8.90 -2.19
N ASN A 230 21.25 9.81 -3.16
CA ASN A 230 22.21 10.02 -4.24
C ASN A 230 23.29 11.04 -3.88
N THR A 231 22.88 12.20 -3.33
CA THR A 231 23.82 13.29 -3.02
C THR A 231 24.39 13.19 -1.61
N ARG A 232 23.74 12.45 -0.70
CA ARG A 232 24.06 12.33 0.75
C ARG A 232 23.87 13.64 1.53
N GLU A 233 23.32 14.66 0.90
CA GLU A 233 23.01 15.95 1.53
C GLU A 233 21.72 15.88 2.35
N PRO A 234 21.61 16.68 3.44
CA PRO A 234 20.36 16.78 4.19
C PRO A 234 19.26 17.36 3.34
N ILE A 235 18.07 16.76 3.39
CA ILE A 235 16.87 17.21 2.68
C ILE A 235 15.67 17.29 3.62
N THR A 236 14.65 18.04 3.20
CA THR A 236 13.37 18.12 3.90
C THR A 236 12.46 16.92 3.56
N PRO A 237 11.43 16.61 4.38
CA PRO A 237 10.44 15.60 4.06
C PRO A 237 9.74 15.85 2.72
N ASP A 238 9.42 17.12 2.40
CA ASP A 238 8.76 17.51 1.15
C ASP A 238 9.67 17.24 -0.07
N GLU A 239 10.96 17.54 0.06
CA GLU A 239 11.94 17.21 -0.99
C GLU A 239 12.10 15.69 -1.16
N ALA A 240 12.17 14.96 -0.04
CA ALA A 240 12.23 13.49 -0.08
C ALA A 240 10.99 12.90 -0.76
N ARG A 241 9.80 13.45 -0.46
CA ARG A 241 8.54 13.02 -1.10
C ARG A 241 8.52 13.37 -2.60
N ARG A 242 8.96 14.57 -2.99
CA ARG A 242 9.04 14.96 -4.41
C ARG A 242 9.97 14.07 -5.22
N LYS A 243 11.08 13.63 -4.63
CA LYS A 243 12.08 12.74 -5.26
C LYS A 243 11.70 11.26 -5.20
N ALA A 244 10.67 10.89 -4.45
CA ALA A 244 10.22 9.50 -4.37
C ALA A 244 9.64 9.04 -5.71
N LEU A 245 10.05 7.86 -6.18
CA LEU A 245 9.54 7.22 -7.39
C LEU A 245 8.05 6.87 -7.26
N ASP A 246 7.63 6.43 -6.07
CA ASP A 246 6.25 6.16 -5.71
C ASP A 246 5.87 7.01 -4.50
N LYS A 247 5.08 8.06 -4.73
CA LYS A 247 4.62 8.99 -3.69
C LYS A 247 3.64 8.34 -2.72
N ARG A 248 2.83 7.36 -3.18
CA ARG A 248 1.89 6.63 -2.32
C ARG A 248 2.63 5.69 -1.37
N ALA A 249 3.61 4.94 -1.89
CA ALA A 249 4.49 4.12 -1.06
C ALA A 249 5.30 4.99 -0.08
N TYR A 250 5.73 6.19 -0.48
CA TYR A 250 6.35 7.16 0.42
C TYR A 250 5.40 7.56 1.54
N ASP A 251 4.18 7.98 1.20
CA ASP A 251 3.17 8.40 2.17
C ASP A 251 2.83 7.27 3.16
N GLN A 252 2.70 6.04 2.69
CA GLN A 252 2.46 4.88 3.54
C GLN A 252 3.64 4.57 4.48
N ASN A 253 4.86 4.55 3.97
CA ASN A 253 6.05 4.19 4.74
C ASN A 253 6.51 5.28 5.71
N TYR A 254 6.24 6.56 5.37
CA TYR A 254 6.84 7.69 6.06
C TYR A 254 5.85 8.69 6.65
N GLU A 255 4.66 8.84 6.07
CA GLU A 255 3.66 9.79 6.57
C GLU A 255 2.46 9.08 7.21
N CYS A 256 2.63 7.81 7.58
CA CYS A 256 1.61 7.01 8.28
C CYS A 256 0.23 7.00 7.60
N LYS A 257 0.19 7.21 6.29
CA LYS A 257 -1.02 7.07 5.49
C LYS A 257 -1.18 5.61 5.07
N PHE A 258 -2.40 5.17 4.86
CA PHE A 258 -2.67 3.84 4.36
C PHE A 258 -3.03 3.92 2.88
N ALA A 259 -2.19 3.33 2.04
CA ALA A 259 -2.51 3.12 0.65
C ALA A 259 -3.38 1.86 0.50
N ASP A 260 -4.38 1.94 -0.35
CA ASP A 260 -5.22 0.78 -0.70
C ASP A 260 -4.66 0.16 -1.98
N GLU A 261 -3.56 -0.59 -1.86
CA GLU A 261 -2.85 -1.16 -3.02
C GLU A 261 -3.70 -2.17 -3.79
N ASN A 262 -4.64 -2.84 -3.12
CA ASN A 262 -5.54 -3.79 -3.76
C ASN A 262 -6.70 -3.13 -4.52
N MET A 263 -6.83 -1.81 -4.47
CA MET A 263 -7.90 -1.08 -5.16
C MET A 263 -7.41 -0.32 -6.40
N ALA A 264 -6.12 -0.07 -6.58
CA ALA A 264 -5.62 0.51 -7.82
C ALA A 264 -5.99 -0.39 -9.00
N LEU A 265 -6.68 0.17 -9.99
CA LEU A 265 -7.11 -0.59 -11.17
C LEU A 265 -5.92 -1.12 -11.96
N LEU A 266 -4.89 -0.29 -12.15
CA LEU A 266 -3.62 -0.67 -12.72
C LEU A 266 -2.57 -0.79 -11.63
N THR A 267 -2.06 -2.00 -11.39
CA THR A 267 -1.00 -2.23 -10.41
C THR A 267 0.35 -1.72 -10.93
N HIS A 268 1.30 -1.51 -10.00
CA HIS A 268 2.67 -1.11 -10.36
C HIS A 268 3.30 -2.08 -11.38
N GLU A 269 3.11 -3.39 -11.15
CA GLU A 269 3.67 -4.44 -12.00
C GLU A 269 3.09 -4.40 -13.43
N LEU A 270 1.79 -4.19 -13.58
CA LEU A 270 1.14 -4.11 -14.90
C LEU A 270 1.70 -2.94 -15.71
N ILE A 271 1.85 -1.76 -15.08
CA ILE A 271 2.39 -0.60 -15.75
C ILE A 271 3.87 -0.81 -16.09
N GLN A 272 4.68 -1.32 -15.16
CA GLN A 272 6.11 -1.60 -15.40
C GLN A 272 6.32 -2.61 -16.53
N GLN A 273 5.48 -3.65 -16.60
CA GLN A 273 5.56 -4.63 -17.69
C GLN A 273 5.26 -4.03 -19.07
N ALA A 274 4.49 -2.94 -19.14
CA ALA A 274 4.13 -2.27 -20.37
C ALA A 274 5.18 -1.23 -20.82
N ILE A 275 5.97 -0.67 -19.91
CA ILE A 275 6.96 0.37 -20.23
C ILE A 275 8.09 -0.21 -21.10
N ARG A 276 8.48 0.55 -22.11
CA ARG A 276 9.64 0.32 -22.98
C ARG A 276 10.44 1.62 -23.12
N ASP A 277 11.65 1.52 -23.67
CA ASP A 277 12.42 2.70 -24.05
C ASP A 277 11.60 3.57 -25.00
N GLY A 278 11.54 4.85 -24.73
CA GLY A 278 10.64 5.75 -25.42
C GLY A 278 11.21 7.15 -25.64
N ILE A 279 10.34 8.04 -26.05
CA ILE A 279 10.65 9.47 -26.22
C ILE A 279 10.11 10.26 -25.03
N PRO A 280 10.68 11.42 -24.70
CA PRO A 280 10.16 12.29 -23.66
C PRO A 280 8.70 12.70 -23.90
N ILE A 281 7.96 12.95 -22.82
CA ILE A 281 6.63 13.54 -22.89
C ILE A 281 6.76 14.98 -23.37
N ASP A 282 5.90 15.37 -24.30
CA ASP A 282 5.85 16.73 -24.80
C ASP A 282 5.07 17.64 -23.82
N GLU A 283 5.56 18.88 -23.68
CA GLU A 283 4.92 19.90 -22.89
C GLU A 283 4.42 21.04 -23.76
N GLN A 284 3.13 21.43 -23.60
CA GLN A 284 2.43 22.54 -24.28
C GLN A 284 2.23 22.38 -25.80
N LYS A 285 3.09 21.70 -26.50
CA LYS A 285 2.99 21.47 -27.95
C LYS A 285 3.76 20.22 -28.38
N TRP A 286 3.31 19.61 -29.47
CA TRP A 286 4.04 18.48 -30.06
C TRP A 286 5.46 18.88 -30.49
N SER A 287 6.43 18.11 -30.07
CA SER A 287 7.82 18.25 -30.50
C SER A 287 8.04 17.74 -31.95
N ALA A 288 9.12 18.14 -32.55
CA ALA A 288 9.53 17.59 -33.87
C ALA A 288 9.81 16.07 -33.78
N VAL A 289 10.28 15.58 -32.64
CA VAL A 289 10.56 14.16 -32.42
C VAL A 289 9.25 13.36 -32.40
N SER A 290 8.26 13.79 -31.63
CA SER A 290 6.94 13.14 -31.57
C SER A 290 6.23 13.18 -32.93
N MET A 291 6.24 14.33 -33.59
CA MET A 291 5.64 14.48 -34.94
C MET A 291 6.31 13.57 -35.97
N ALA A 292 7.65 13.49 -35.97
CA ALA A 292 8.37 12.60 -36.86
C ALA A 292 8.07 11.12 -36.59
N ARG A 293 7.94 10.74 -35.31
CA ARG A 293 7.58 9.38 -34.91
C ARG A 293 6.18 9.02 -35.38
N MET A 294 5.19 9.88 -35.11
CA MET A 294 3.81 9.68 -35.55
C MET A 294 3.68 9.62 -37.09
N TYR A 295 4.43 10.44 -37.81
CA TYR A 295 4.44 10.42 -39.28
C TYR A 295 5.01 9.11 -39.85
N ARG A 296 6.04 8.55 -39.18
CA ARG A 296 6.70 7.29 -39.57
C ARG A 296 6.02 6.04 -39.04
N ALA A 297 4.97 6.17 -38.23
CA ALA A 297 4.25 5.04 -37.64
C ALA A 297 3.90 4.00 -38.73
N GLU A 298 4.02 2.73 -38.42
CA GLU A 298 3.68 1.62 -39.34
C GLU A 298 2.19 1.31 -39.31
N GLY A 299 1.60 1.39 -38.14
CA GLY A 299 0.20 1.11 -37.86
C GLY A 299 -0.74 2.29 -38.03
N GLN A 300 -1.98 2.08 -37.67
CA GLN A 300 -2.99 3.13 -37.62
C GLN A 300 -2.87 3.92 -36.33
N LEU A 301 -3.08 5.24 -36.42
CA LEU A 301 -3.00 6.15 -35.27
C LEU A 301 -4.38 6.48 -34.70
N PHE A 302 -4.45 6.49 -33.39
CA PHE A 302 -5.62 6.84 -32.60
C PHE A 302 -5.23 7.84 -31.53
N LEU A 303 -6.15 8.72 -31.13
CA LEU A 303 -5.91 9.71 -30.08
C LEU A 303 -6.94 9.54 -28.96
N GLY A 304 -6.50 9.58 -27.75
CA GLY A 304 -7.32 9.84 -26.58
C GLY A 304 -7.02 11.22 -26.02
N GLY A 305 -8.06 11.99 -25.70
CA GLY A 305 -7.91 13.34 -25.18
C GLY A 305 -8.74 13.56 -23.93
N ASP A 306 -8.10 13.75 -22.79
CA ASP A 306 -8.71 14.25 -21.55
C ASP A 306 -8.48 15.75 -21.45
N ILE A 307 -9.56 16.54 -21.29
CA ILE A 307 -9.54 17.99 -21.50
C ILE A 307 -9.64 18.73 -20.17
N GLY A 308 -8.55 19.36 -19.75
CA GLY A 308 -8.47 20.23 -18.59
C GLY A 308 -8.39 21.72 -18.93
N ARG A 309 -8.65 22.57 -17.92
CA ARG A 309 -8.44 24.03 -17.95
C ARG A 309 -7.99 24.49 -16.58
N ASN A 310 -7.36 25.61 -16.46
CA ASN A 310 -6.98 26.27 -15.22
C ASN A 310 -6.10 25.43 -14.24
N ARG A 311 -6.67 24.45 -13.53
CA ARG A 311 -5.96 23.61 -12.56
C ARG A 311 -5.70 22.20 -13.08
N ASP A 312 -6.56 21.70 -13.96
CA ASP A 312 -6.45 20.38 -14.54
C ASP A 312 -5.67 20.47 -15.85
N ILE A 313 -4.79 19.52 -16.10
CA ILE A 313 -4.02 19.46 -17.34
C ILE A 313 -4.86 18.84 -18.45
N THR A 314 -4.62 19.25 -19.71
CA THR A 314 -5.09 18.48 -20.86
C THR A 314 -4.02 17.47 -21.23
N VAL A 315 -4.41 16.22 -21.41
CA VAL A 315 -3.51 15.15 -21.85
C VAL A 315 -4.01 14.55 -23.16
N PHE A 316 -3.14 14.58 -24.17
CA PHE A 316 -3.33 13.86 -25.42
C PHE A 316 -2.41 12.65 -25.47
N ALA A 317 -2.99 11.45 -25.61
CA ALA A 317 -2.26 10.20 -25.78
C ALA A 317 -2.43 9.67 -27.22
N VAL A 318 -1.34 9.50 -27.95
CA VAL A 318 -1.34 8.93 -29.30
C VAL A 318 -0.95 7.46 -29.24
N LEU A 319 -1.85 6.63 -29.76
CA LEU A 319 -1.72 5.18 -29.80
C LEU A 319 -1.56 4.72 -31.23
N GLU A 320 -0.53 3.91 -31.49
CA GLU A 320 -0.34 3.15 -32.73
C GLU A 320 -0.93 1.75 -32.56
N LYS A 321 -1.76 1.30 -33.49
CA LYS A 321 -2.32 -0.06 -33.53
C LYS A 321 -1.80 -0.83 -34.73
N ILE A 322 -1.18 -2.00 -34.44
CA ILE A 322 -0.71 -2.96 -35.45
C ILE A 322 -1.31 -4.33 -35.08
N GLY A 323 -2.34 -4.75 -35.79
CA GLY A 323 -3.08 -5.96 -35.43
C GLY A 323 -3.71 -5.87 -34.02
N VAL A 324 -3.31 -6.73 -33.11
CA VAL A 324 -3.75 -6.72 -31.71
C VAL A 324 -2.86 -5.84 -30.82
N SER A 325 -1.62 -5.57 -31.25
CA SER A 325 -0.66 -4.78 -30.49
C SER A 325 -1.01 -3.31 -30.53
N LYS A 326 -0.90 -2.67 -29.38
CA LYS A 326 -1.17 -1.25 -29.14
C LYS A 326 0.06 -0.62 -28.50
N LYS A 327 0.52 0.49 -29.04
CA LYS A 327 1.71 1.20 -28.54
C LYS A 327 1.35 2.64 -28.26
N VAL A 328 1.52 3.11 -27.04
CA VAL A 328 1.48 4.55 -26.75
C VAL A 328 2.80 5.14 -27.20
N ILE A 329 2.79 5.86 -28.32
CA ILE A 329 4.01 6.32 -28.97
C ILE A 329 4.32 7.80 -28.75
N ALA A 330 3.36 8.59 -28.29
CA ALA A 330 3.55 10.00 -27.95
C ALA A 330 2.51 10.44 -26.91
N LEU A 331 2.92 11.34 -26.03
CA LEU A 331 2.09 12.00 -25.02
C LEU A 331 2.34 13.50 -25.07
N LEU A 332 1.27 14.29 -24.97
CA LEU A 332 1.34 15.74 -24.84
C LEU A 332 0.55 16.18 -23.62
N ARG A 333 1.19 16.96 -22.76
CA ARG A 333 0.57 17.66 -21.63
C ARG A 333 0.42 19.15 -21.96
N MET A 334 -0.72 19.70 -21.62
CA MET A 334 -1.01 21.12 -21.80
C MET A 334 -1.62 21.67 -20.52
N SER A 335 -0.87 22.50 -19.80
CA SER A 335 -1.31 23.14 -18.56
C SER A 335 -1.71 24.59 -18.83
N GLY A 336 -2.90 25.01 -18.37
CA GLY A 336 -3.39 26.39 -18.49
C GLY A 336 -3.63 26.87 -19.94
N MET A 337 -3.65 25.96 -20.91
CA MET A 337 -3.77 26.30 -22.33
C MET A 337 -5.22 26.56 -22.72
N ARG A 338 -5.44 27.66 -23.46
CA ARG A 338 -6.77 28.01 -23.99
C ARG A 338 -7.20 27.05 -25.11
N LEU A 339 -8.51 26.80 -25.25
CA LEU A 339 -9.04 25.89 -26.27
C LEU A 339 -8.53 26.12 -27.69
N PRO A 340 -8.41 27.36 -28.22
CA PRO A 340 -7.88 27.56 -29.57
C PRO A 340 -6.45 27.02 -29.76
N ALA A 341 -5.61 27.08 -28.74
CA ALA A 341 -4.28 26.51 -28.79
C ALA A 341 -4.28 24.98 -28.73
N GLN A 342 -5.20 24.39 -27.94
CA GLN A 342 -5.42 22.94 -27.93
C GLN A 342 -5.96 22.44 -29.28
N GLN A 343 -6.85 23.22 -29.96
CA GLN A 343 -7.34 22.93 -31.30
C GLN A 343 -6.19 22.75 -32.30
N VAL A 344 -5.19 23.64 -32.23
CA VAL A 344 -4.01 23.54 -33.12
C VAL A 344 -3.28 22.21 -32.93
N GLN A 345 -3.10 21.78 -31.65
CA GLN A 345 -2.40 20.52 -31.37
C GLN A 345 -3.21 19.31 -31.85
N LEU A 346 -4.54 19.34 -31.69
CA LEU A 346 -5.43 18.29 -32.19
C LEU A 346 -5.40 18.23 -33.74
N ASP A 347 -5.46 19.38 -34.39
CA ASP A 347 -5.43 19.48 -35.88
C ASP A 347 -4.16 18.87 -36.48
N LEU A 348 -3.01 19.08 -35.85
CA LEU A 348 -1.76 18.46 -36.28
C LEU A 348 -1.87 16.94 -36.34
N ILE A 349 -2.50 16.32 -35.32
CA ILE A 349 -2.68 14.87 -35.30
C ILE A 349 -3.73 14.41 -36.31
N CYS A 350 -4.89 15.11 -36.38
CA CYS A 350 -5.98 14.75 -37.29
C CYS A 350 -5.56 14.84 -38.76
N SER A 351 -4.53 15.63 -39.08
CA SER A 351 -4.00 15.77 -40.44
C SER A 351 -3.02 14.64 -40.85
N LEU A 352 -2.56 13.80 -39.92
CA LEU A 352 -1.61 12.74 -40.21
C LEU A 352 -2.20 11.67 -41.12
N PRO A 353 -1.44 11.15 -42.12
CA PRO A 353 -1.97 10.20 -43.12
C PRO A 353 -2.56 8.91 -42.53
N LYS A 354 -1.98 8.42 -41.43
CA LYS A 354 -2.39 7.17 -40.79
C LYS A 354 -3.36 7.38 -39.63
N PHE A 355 -3.72 8.63 -39.34
CA PHE A 355 -4.70 8.93 -38.29
C PHE A 355 -6.11 8.44 -38.68
N ARG A 356 -6.76 7.73 -37.74
CA ARG A 356 -8.09 7.14 -37.98
C ARG A 356 -9.17 7.77 -37.15
N ARG A 357 -8.97 7.85 -35.83
CA ARG A 357 -10.00 8.31 -34.93
C ARG A 357 -9.42 8.88 -33.63
N SER A 358 -10.12 9.87 -33.06
CA SER A 358 -9.95 10.30 -31.67
C SER A 358 -11.21 10.04 -30.87
N CYS A 359 -11.03 9.78 -29.57
CA CYS A 359 -12.06 9.92 -28.54
C CYS A 359 -11.60 11.00 -27.57
N ILE A 360 -12.45 11.97 -27.33
CA ILE A 360 -12.14 13.14 -26.50
C ILE A 360 -13.22 13.28 -25.43
N ASP A 361 -12.83 13.51 -24.17
CA ASP A 361 -13.80 13.82 -23.14
C ASP A 361 -14.54 15.11 -23.48
N MET A 362 -15.86 14.99 -23.66
CA MET A 362 -16.74 16.11 -23.93
C MET A 362 -17.46 16.62 -22.68
N THR A 363 -17.10 16.14 -21.50
CA THR A 363 -17.71 16.58 -20.24
C THR A 363 -17.27 18.02 -19.94
N GLY A 364 -18.22 18.91 -19.76
CA GLY A 364 -17.94 20.32 -19.46
C GLY A 364 -17.18 21.05 -20.59
N ILE A 365 -15.93 21.39 -20.35
CA ILE A 365 -15.14 22.26 -21.26
C ILE A 365 -14.73 21.57 -22.54
N GLY A 366 -14.58 20.25 -22.54
CA GLY A 366 -14.19 19.47 -23.71
C GLY A 366 -15.20 19.52 -24.83
N LEU A 367 -16.48 19.82 -24.51
CA LEU A 367 -17.54 19.94 -25.54
C LEU A 367 -17.16 20.91 -26.66
N GLY A 368 -16.65 22.10 -26.32
CA GLY A 368 -16.26 23.09 -27.35
C GLY A 368 -15.10 22.65 -28.23
N LEU A 369 -14.17 21.83 -27.73
CA LEU A 369 -13.09 21.25 -28.53
C LEU A 369 -13.64 20.17 -29.46
N VAL A 370 -14.54 19.34 -28.97
CA VAL A 370 -15.18 18.26 -29.75
C VAL A 370 -16.02 18.84 -30.88
N GLU A 371 -16.91 19.81 -30.60
CA GLU A 371 -17.75 20.46 -31.62
C GLU A 371 -16.91 21.08 -32.75
N TYR A 372 -15.87 21.85 -32.39
CA TYR A 372 -14.94 22.40 -33.36
C TYR A 372 -14.28 21.31 -34.25
N ALA A 373 -13.81 20.25 -33.60
CA ALA A 373 -13.09 19.20 -34.31
C ALA A 373 -14.02 18.34 -35.19
N GLN A 374 -15.26 18.13 -34.77
CA GLN A 374 -16.29 17.43 -35.55
C GLN A 374 -16.73 18.24 -36.77
N GLU A 375 -16.90 19.55 -36.63
CA GLU A 375 -17.18 20.44 -37.76
C GLU A 375 -16.06 20.39 -38.80
N LYS A 376 -14.79 20.38 -38.37
CA LYS A 376 -13.64 20.41 -39.26
C LYS A 376 -13.26 19.06 -39.87
N TRP A 377 -13.32 17.99 -39.08
CA TRP A 377 -12.76 16.68 -39.42
C TRP A 377 -13.84 15.58 -39.58
N GLY A 378 -15.07 15.84 -39.16
CA GLY A 378 -16.20 14.92 -39.19
C GLY A 378 -16.27 13.98 -37.94
N ASP A 379 -17.49 13.57 -37.60
CA ASP A 379 -17.79 12.69 -36.45
C ASP A 379 -17.13 11.32 -36.55
N TYR A 380 -16.83 10.87 -37.78
CA TYR A 380 -16.15 9.59 -37.99
C TYR A 380 -14.69 9.62 -37.54
N LYS A 381 -14.05 10.80 -37.58
CA LYS A 381 -12.68 10.99 -37.08
C LYS A 381 -12.63 11.42 -35.61
N VAL A 382 -13.61 12.22 -35.17
CA VAL A 382 -13.61 12.77 -33.81
C VAL A 382 -14.90 12.39 -33.10
N ALA A 383 -14.78 11.56 -32.07
CA ALA A 383 -15.90 11.17 -31.22
C ALA A 383 -15.80 11.86 -29.86
N GLY A 384 -16.84 12.55 -29.45
CA GLY A 384 -17.00 13.03 -28.08
C GLY A 384 -17.49 11.89 -27.17
N VAL A 385 -16.91 11.77 -25.98
CA VAL A 385 -17.27 10.80 -24.98
C VAL A 385 -17.76 11.53 -23.73
N ASN A 386 -18.99 11.28 -23.32
CA ASN A 386 -19.53 11.87 -22.10
C ASN A 386 -19.38 10.88 -20.93
N PHE A 387 -18.56 11.22 -19.95
CA PHE A 387 -18.25 10.36 -18.81
C PHE A 387 -19.47 10.11 -17.88
N SER A 388 -20.49 10.96 -17.97
CA SER A 388 -21.71 10.82 -17.14
C SER A 388 -22.74 9.86 -17.73
N THR A 389 -22.54 9.35 -18.94
CA THR A 389 -23.50 8.47 -19.63
C THR A 389 -23.31 7.00 -19.30
N THR A 390 -24.35 6.21 -19.57
CA THR A 390 -24.33 4.74 -19.48
C THR A 390 -24.51 4.12 -20.85
N GLU A 391 -23.81 3.02 -21.11
CA GLU A 391 -23.90 2.25 -22.35
C GLU A 391 -24.21 0.77 -22.07
N PRO A 392 -24.81 0.03 -23.03
CA PRO A 392 -25.01 -1.42 -22.92
C PRO A 392 -23.67 -2.17 -22.89
N ILE A 393 -23.56 -3.18 -22.02
CA ILE A 393 -22.31 -3.94 -21.82
C ILE A 393 -22.04 -4.92 -22.98
N SER A 394 -23.05 -5.40 -23.70
CA SER A 394 -22.87 -6.32 -24.84
C SER A 394 -24.09 -6.43 -25.75
N ASP A 395 -23.86 -6.49 -27.08
CA ASP A 395 -24.88 -6.74 -28.08
C ASP A 395 -25.41 -8.20 -28.09
N LYS A 396 -24.68 -9.18 -27.55
CA LYS A 396 -25.11 -10.58 -27.47
C LYS A 396 -26.28 -10.77 -26.50
N ILE A 397 -26.33 -10.00 -25.41
CA ILE A 397 -27.43 -10.05 -24.43
C ILE A 397 -28.72 -9.53 -25.03
N ARG A 398 -28.64 -8.60 -25.99
CA ARG A 398 -29.79 -8.04 -26.73
C ARG A 398 -30.46 -9.10 -27.62
N ALA A 399 -29.69 -10.00 -28.21
CA ALA A 399 -30.22 -11.06 -29.09
C ALA A 399 -30.94 -12.18 -28.31
N GLU A 400 -30.67 -12.33 -27.00
CA GLU A 400 -31.27 -13.39 -26.15
C GLU A 400 -32.52 -12.92 -25.36
N GLY A 401 -33.03 -11.69 -25.60
CA GLY A 401 -34.24 -11.18 -24.96
C GLY A 401 -34.13 -10.92 -23.44
N ARG A 402 -32.90 -10.92 -22.88
CA ARG A 402 -32.64 -10.60 -21.46
C ARG A 402 -32.60 -9.07 -21.27
N LYS A 403 -32.89 -8.58 -20.05
CA LYS A 403 -32.72 -7.17 -19.69
C LYS A 403 -31.28 -6.75 -19.96
N THR A 404 -31.07 -5.71 -20.75
CA THR A 404 -29.75 -5.17 -21.11
C THR A 404 -29.10 -4.61 -19.84
N GLU A 405 -28.03 -5.19 -19.41
CA GLU A 405 -27.20 -4.61 -18.36
C GLU A 405 -26.46 -3.40 -18.94
N THR A 406 -26.55 -2.26 -18.26
CA THR A 406 -25.85 -1.03 -18.62
C THR A 406 -24.77 -0.72 -17.58
N ALA A 407 -23.63 -0.20 -18.02
CA ALA A 407 -22.59 0.32 -17.15
C ALA A 407 -22.25 1.77 -17.52
N ARG A 408 -21.62 2.49 -16.61
CA ARG A 408 -21.11 3.82 -16.91
C ARG A 408 -20.01 3.72 -17.97
N VAL A 409 -19.96 4.70 -18.86
CA VAL A 409 -18.92 4.78 -19.90
C VAL A 409 -17.52 4.73 -19.29
N THR A 410 -17.31 5.40 -18.17
CA THR A 410 -16.03 5.36 -17.41
C THR A 410 -15.67 3.96 -16.92
N GLU A 411 -16.66 3.18 -16.44
CA GLU A 411 -16.43 1.79 -15.99
C GLU A 411 -16.04 0.89 -17.18
N ILE A 412 -16.68 1.07 -18.33
CA ILE A 412 -16.37 0.32 -19.55
C ILE A 412 -14.95 0.64 -20.02
N MET A 413 -14.64 1.93 -20.19
CA MET A 413 -13.32 2.35 -20.66
C MET A 413 -12.18 1.92 -19.74
N ALA A 414 -12.38 2.03 -18.44
CA ALA A 414 -11.37 1.63 -17.45
C ALA A 414 -11.17 0.10 -17.45
N THR A 415 -12.24 -0.69 -17.67
CA THR A 415 -12.13 -2.14 -17.79
C THR A 415 -11.43 -2.54 -19.09
N ASP A 416 -11.73 -1.87 -20.20
CA ASP A 416 -11.04 -2.10 -21.49
C ASP A 416 -9.55 -1.79 -21.38
N LEU A 417 -9.18 -0.70 -20.70
CA LEU A 417 -7.78 -0.36 -20.44
C LEU A 417 -7.09 -1.39 -19.57
N LEU A 418 -7.73 -1.84 -18.49
CA LEU A 418 -7.18 -2.93 -17.65
C LEU A 418 -6.95 -4.19 -18.48
N GLY A 419 -7.92 -4.58 -19.31
CA GLY A 419 -7.82 -5.78 -20.15
C GLY A 419 -6.62 -5.76 -21.08
N VAL A 420 -6.29 -4.63 -21.72
CA VAL A 420 -5.11 -4.54 -22.61
C VAL A 420 -3.78 -4.60 -21.85
N PHE A 421 -3.76 -4.17 -20.58
CA PHE A 421 -2.59 -4.35 -19.71
C PHE A 421 -2.43 -5.80 -19.27
N GLU A 422 -3.50 -6.45 -18.81
CA GLU A 422 -3.53 -7.86 -18.39
C GLU A 422 -3.17 -8.80 -19.55
N ASP A 423 -3.71 -8.53 -20.75
CA ASP A 423 -3.41 -9.28 -21.98
C ASP A 423 -2.00 -8.99 -22.55
N LYS A 424 -1.26 -8.06 -21.93
CA LYS A 424 0.07 -7.61 -22.39
C LYS A 424 0.06 -7.14 -23.85
N SER A 425 -1.08 -6.63 -24.31
CA SER A 425 -1.29 -6.16 -25.69
C SER A 425 -0.99 -4.66 -25.86
N ILE A 426 -0.63 -3.97 -24.77
CA ILE A 426 -0.21 -2.57 -24.76
C ILE A 426 1.26 -2.44 -24.38
N THR A 427 1.95 -1.49 -25.02
CA THR A 427 3.28 -1.01 -24.63
C THR A 427 3.27 0.51 -24.53
N ILE A 428 4.07 1.05 -23.62
CA ILE A 428 4.24 2.49 -23.39
C ILE A 428 5.66 2.83 -23.83
N GLU A 429 5.78 3.47 -24.96
CA GLU A 429 7.04 3.87 -25.57
C GLU A 429 7.28 5.38 -25.42
N VAL A 430 6.93 5.91 -24.24
CA VAL A 430 7.21 7.27 -23.78
C VAL A 430 7.85 7.22 -22.40
N GLU A 431 8.72 8.16 -22.11
CA GLU A 431 9.39 8.29 -20.80
C GLU A 431 8.41 8.81 -19.74
N LEU A 432 7.61 7.89 -19.16
CA LEU A 432 6.70 8.26 -18.08
C LEU A 432 7.50 8.75 -16.87
N ASP A 433 7.26 9.98 -16.46
CA ASP A 433 7.74 10.52 -15.20
C ASP A 433 6.89 10.02 -14.02
N ALA A 434 7.29 10.38 -12.79
CA ALA A 434 6.59 9.96 -11.57
C ALA A 434 5.12 10.40 -11.56
N ASP A 435 4.82 11.60 -12.07
CA ASP A 435 3.46 12.13 -12.11
C ASP A 435 2.56 11.36 -13.07
N GLY A 436 3.04 11.05 -14.28
CA GLY A 436 2.31 10.24 -15.25
C GLY A 436 2.11 8.79 -14.78
N PHE A 437 3.12 8.22 -14.11
CA PHE A 437 3.03 6.89 -13.55
C PHE A 437 2.01 6.81 -12.41
N ASP A 438 2.05 7.76 -11.47
CA ASP A 438 1.11 7.84 -10.35
C ASP A 438 -0.32 8.10 -10.84
N ASP A 439 -0.48 8.90 -11.89
CA ASP A 439 -1.77 9.23 -12.47
C ASP A 439 -2.48 8.01 -13.09
N LEU A 440 -1.71 7.11 -13.72
CA LEU A 440 -2.23 5.83 -14.21
C LEU A 440 -2.77 4.92 -13.09
N ARG A 441 -2.29 5.08 -11.84
CA ARG A 441 -2.69 4.28 -10.67
C ARG A 441 -3.81 4.88 -9.84
N LYS A 442 -4.22 6.13 -10.11
CA LYS A 442 -5.27 6.81 -9.35
C LYS A 442 -6.64 6.14 -9.39
N PRO A 443 -7.13 5.59 -10.52
CA PRO A 443 -8.41 4.92 -10.54
C PRO A 443 -8.42 3.65 -9.71
N GLU A 444 -9.44 3.51 -8.87
CA GLU A 444 -9.60 2.42 -7.91
C GLU A 444 -10.87 1.61 -8.15
N LYS A 445 -10.79 0.30 -7.93
CA LYS A 445 -11.97 -0.58 -7.85
C LYS A 445 -12.62 -0.40 -6.47
N ILE A 446 -13.88 0.02 -6.44
CA ILE A 446 -14.67 0.07 -5.21
C ILE A 446 -15.73 -1.02 -5.28
N THR A 447 -15.69 -1.96 -4.35
CA THR A 447 -16.75 -2.98 -4.23
C THR A 447 -17.74 -2.53 -3.17
N SER A 448 -18.98 -2.30 -3.56
CA SER A 448 -20.06 -1.99 -2.61
C SER A 448 -20.40 -3.21 -1.75
N PRO A 449 -21.04 -3.03 -0.57
CA PRO A 449 -21.46 -4.14 0.29
C PRO A 449 -22.39 -5.16 -0.41
N GLY A 450 -23.06 -4.76 -1.49
CA GLY A 450 -23.88 -5.63 -2.35
C GLY A 450 -23.10 -6.36 -3.45
N GLY A 451 -21.76 -6.30 -3.47
CA GLY A 451 -20.91 -6.99 -4.45
C GLY A 451 -20.82 -6.29 -5.82
N ARG A 452 -21.38 -5.08 -5.98
CA ARG A 452 -21.23 -4.29 -7.21
C ARG A 452 -19.87 -3.61 -7.21
N VAL A 453 -19.10 -3.86 -8.26
CA VAL A 453 -17.79 -3.19 -8.49
C VAL A 453 -18.06 -1.91 -9.29
N SER A 454 -17.58 -0.79 -8.79
CA SER A 454 -17.52 0.50 -9.49
C SER A 454 -16.08 0.99 -9.55
N ILE A 455 -15.78 1.86 -10.51
CA ILE A 455 -14.45 2.46 -10.64
C ILE A 455 -14.60 3.94 -10.29
N ALA A 456 -13.81 4.39 -9.31
CA ALA A 456 -13.73 5.79 -8.94
C ALA A 456 -12.28 6.28 -9.10
N ALA A 457 -12.11 7.45 -9.71
CA ALA A 457 -10.86 8.17 -9.66
C ALA A 457 -10.89 9.07 -8.41
N VAL A 458 -9.94 8.91 -7.52
CA VAL A 458 -9.80 9.79 -6.36
C VAL A 458 -9.23 11.12 -6.85
N ARG A 459 -9.96 12.20 -6.58
CA ARG A 459 -9.47 13.55 -6.82
C ARG A 459 -8.49 13.91 -5.71
N ASP A 460 -7.24 14.19 -6.08
CA ASP A 460 -6.24 14.73 -5.17
C ASP A 460 -5.75 16.13 -5.62
N GLU A 461 -4.85 16.72 -4.85
CA GLU A 461 -4.26 18.03 -5.19
C GLU A 461 -3.44 18.00 -6.51
N ALA A 462 -3.09 16.82 -7.01
CA ALA A 462 -2.28 16.59 -8.22
C ALA A 462 -3.10 16.31 -9.49
N GLY A 463 -4.46 16.35 -9.45
CA GLY A 463 -5.33 16.21 -10.63
C GLY A 463 -6.30 15.01 -10.58
N HIS A 464 -6.90 14.70 -11.73
CA HIS A 464 -8.05 13.79 -11.88
C HIS A 464 -7.76 12.45 -12.57
N ALA A 465 -6.53 11.95 -12.62
CA ALA A 465 -6.12 10.80 -13.42
C ALA A 465 -6.15 11.08 -14.94
N ASP A 466 -5.72 12.27 -15.33
CA ASP A 466 -5.81 12.75 -16.72
C ASP A 466 -5.05 11.85 -17.72
N HIS A 467 -3.90 11.28 -17.32
CA HIS A 467 -3.17 10.31 -18.16
C HIS A 467 -3.92 8.99 -18.31
N PHE A 468 -4.55 8.51 -17.23
CA PHE A 468 -5.34 7.28 -17.28
C PHE A 468 -6.52 7.43 -18.25
N TRP A 469 -7.25 8.55 -18.15
CA TRP A 469 -8.40 8.77 -19.02
C TRP A 469 -7.99 9.01 -20.46
N ALA A 470 -6.90 9.72 -20.70
CA ALA A 470 -6.35 9.86 -22.06
C ALA A 470 -5.98 8.49 -22.68
N PHE A 471 -5.38 7.58 -21.91
CA PHE A 471 -5.10 6.21 -22.37
C PHE A 471 -6.38 5.43 -22.62
N ALA A 472 -7.33 5.48 -21.71
CA ALA A 472 -8.61 4.78 -21.86
C ALA A 472 -9.40 5.27 -23.10
N LEU A 473 -9.39 6.58 -23.34
CA LEU A 473 -9.98 7.19 -24.54
C LEU A 473 -9.23 6.78 -25.83
N ALA A 474 -7.90 6.66 -25.80
CA ALA A 474 -7.11 6.18 -26.94
C ALA A 474 -7.42 4.71 -27.27
N ILE A 475 -7.57 3.85 -26.25
CA ILE A 475 -8.00 2.46 -26.42
C ILE A 475 -9.43 2.40 -27.01
N ARG A 476 -10.34 3.23 -26.51
CA ARG A 476 -11.71 3.34 -27.05
C ARG A 476 -11.72 3.80 -28.49
N ALA A 477 -10.89 4.77 -28.87
CA ALA A 477 -10.75 5.24 -30.24
C ALA A 477 -10.25 4.14 -31.20
N ALA A 478 -9.33 3.28 -30.71
CA ALA A 478 -8.79 2.15 -31.47
C ALA A 478 -9.81 1.00 -31.67
N GLY A 479 -10.96 1.07 -31.00
CA GLY A 479 -12.04 0.09 -31.05
C GLY A 479 -11.77 -1.14 -30.19
N PRO A 480 -12.84 -1.86 -29.79
CA PRO A 480 -12.72 -2.99 -28.91
C PRO A 480 -11.83 -4.06 -29.53
N ASN A 481 -10.95 -4.64 -28.73
CA ASN A 481 -10.63 -6.05 -28.93
C ASN A 481 -11.96 -6.75 -28.66
N THR A 482 -12.45 -7.58 -29.59
CA THR A 482 -13.63 -8.42 -29.40
C THR A 482 -13.37 -9.49 -28.36
N GLY A 483 -13.03 -9.05 -27.14
CA GLY A 483 -12.89 -9.86 -25.94
C GLY A 483 -14.15 -9.67 -25.13
N ILE A 484 -14.88 -10.72 -24.95
CA ILE A 484 -16.03 -10.83 -24.06
C ILE A 484 -15.61 -10.33 -22.68
N PHE A 485 -16.38 -9.41 -22.09
CA PHE A 485 -16.28 -9.06 -20.68
C PHE A 485 -16.45 -10.33 -19.84
N ALA A 486 -15.34 -10.93 -19.43
CA ALA A 486 -15.31 -11.90 -18.37
C ALA A 486 -14.87 -11.20 -17.10
N PHE A 487 -15.81 -10.71 -16.29
CA PHE A 487 -15.55 -10.56 -14.88
C PHE A 487 -15.27 -11.96 -14.35
N SER A 488 -14.02 -12.36 -14.20
CA SER A 488 -13.72 -13.50 -13.36
C SER A 488 -14.07 -13.10 -11.94
N ARG A 489 -15.16 -13.65 -11.39
CA ARG A 489 -15.31 -13.71 -9.94
C ARG A 489 -13.96 -14.21 -9.42
N ILE A 490 -13.37 -13.49 -8.48
CA ILE A 490 -12.29 -14.05 -7.65
C ILE A 490 -12.86 -15.39 -7.15
N PRO A 491 -12.24 -16.54 -7.46
CA PRO A 491 -12.73 -17.81 -6.94
C PRO A 491 -12.77 -17.65 -5.42
N GLN A 492 -13.95 -17.70 -4.84
CA GLN A 492 -14.02 -17.96 -3.42
C GLN A 492 -13.31 -19.29 -3.22
N PRO A 493 -12.40 -19.44 -2.22
CA PRO A 493 -11.81 -20.73 -1.93
C PRO A 493 -12.95 -21.70 -1.81
N GLU A 494 -12.90 -22.76 -2.62
CA GLU A 494 -13.92 -23.81 -2.63
C GLU A 494 -14.16 -24.21 -1.18
N SER A 495 -15.38 -23.94 -0.69
CA SER A 495 -15.82 -24.50 0.56
C SER A 495 -15.70 -26.01 0.39
N GLN A 496 -14.79 -26.62 1.13
CA GLN A 496 -14.63 -28.08 1.15
C GLN A 496 -16.03 -28.69 1.20
N PRO A 497 -16.33 -29.66 0.33
CA PRO A 497 -17.63 -30.31 0.35
C PRO A 497 -17.83 -30.87 1.75
N ARG A 498 -18.89 -30.40 2.43
CA ARG A 498 -19.34 -31.01 3.68
C ARG A 498 -19.54 -32.47 3.37
N LEU A 499 -18.71 -33.35 3.91
CA LEU A 499 -18.92 -34.79 3.92
C LEU A 499 -20.32 -35.00 4.52
N ASN A 500 -21.28 -35.28 3.63
CA ASN A 500 -22.59 -35.71 4.04
C ASN A 500 -22.44 -37.04 4.78
N SER A 501 -22.60 -37.04 6.09
CA SER A 501 -22.65 -38.21 6.97
C SER A 501 -23.92 -39.04 6.79
N ARG A 502 -24.36 -39.25 5.55
CA ARG A 502 -25.51 -40.05 5.20
C ARG A 502 -25.23 -41.01 4.05
N VAL A 503 -24.24 -41.86 4.19
CA VAL A 503 -24.18 -43.15 3.43
C VAL A 503 -23.52 -44.20 4.33
N PHE A 504 -24.20 -44.59 5.36
CA PHE A 504 -24.15 -45.96 5.91
C PHE A 504 -25.59 -46.41 6.10
N GLY A 505 -26.21 -46.73 4.97
CA GLY A 505 -27.42 -47.51 4.95
C GLY A 505 -27.02 -49.00 5.02
N MET A 506 -27.23 -49.61 6.18
CA MET A 506 -27.17 -51.07 6.34
C MET A 506 -28.11 -51.73 5.33
N GLY A 507 -27.55 -52.32 4.30
CA GLY A 507 -28.24 -53.27 3.44
C GLY A 507 -28.59 -54.52 4.24
N LYS A 508 -29.88 -54.78 4.45
CA LYS A 508 -30.41 -56.03 4.99
C LYS A 508 -29.99 -57.18 4.10
N LEU A 509 -29.20 -58.09 4.61
CA LEU A 509 -29.01 -59.43 4.08
C LEU A 509 -30.33 -60.18 4.16
N LYS A 510 -30.85 -60.66 3.01
CA LYS A 510 -31.87 -61.69 2.95
C LYS A 510 -31.20 -63.06 3.06
N PRO A 511 -31.77 -63.99 3.88
CA PRO A 511 -31.26 -65.35 3.97
C PRO A 511 -31.89 -66.27 2.92
N GLY A 512 -31.06 -67.23 2.43
CA GLY A 512 -31.52 -68.52 1.89
C GLY A 512 -31.56 -68.58 0.38
N VAL A 513 -30.87 -69.54 -0.27
CA VAL A 513 -31.29 -70.93 -0.48
C VAL A 513 -30.11 -71.66 -1.06
N PHE A 514 -29.92 -72.90 -0.57
CA PHE A 514 -29.02 -73.93 -1.05
C PHE A 514 -29.43 -74.43 -2.45
N ALA A 515 -28.49 -74.72 -3.31
CA ALA A 515 -28.26 -75.92 -4.04
C ALA A 515 -26.87 -75.92 -4.63
#